data_2137cfcec4a67af3487bf55912db9a7d
#
_entry.id   2137cfcec4a67af3487bf55912db9a7d
#
_cell.length_a   1.000
_cell.length_b   1.000
_cell.length_c   1.000
_cell.angle_alpha   90.00
_cell.angle_beta   90.00
_cell.angle_gamma   90.00
#
_symmetry.space_group_name_H-M   'P 1'
#
loop_
_entity.id
_entity.type
_entity.pdbx_description
1 polymer ?
#
loop_
_entity_poly.entity_id
_entity_poly.type
_entity_poly.pdbx_seq_one_letter_code
_entity_poly.pdbx_strand_id
1 'polypeptide(L)'
;GLLVYLGWKSVLEPMVMIPMGLGMIAINCGTLIMPDGVLGNLFLDPMLSDTDELMNVMQIDFLQPVYTLTFSNGLIACFVFMGIGTLLDVGFLLQKPFASLFLALCAELGTFLTLPIASAIGLNLGESASVAMVGGADGPMVLFTSLVLAKHLFVPITVVAYLYLGLTYG
;
A
#
# COMPACT_ATOMS: atom_id res chain seq x y z
N GLY A 1 -12.09 -0.37 13.69
CA GLY A 1 -13.28 0.41 14.07
C GLY A 1 -13.08 1.92 13.93
N LEU A 2 -12.02 2.49 14.54
CA LEU A 2 -11.81 3.94 14.56
C LEU A 2 -11.71 4.55 13.16
N LEU A 3 -10.92 3.95 12.25
CA LEU A 3 -10.76 4.43 10.88
C LEU A 3 -12.08 4.43 10.09
N VAL A 4 -12.88 3.38 10.27
CA VAL A 4 -14.21 3.30 9.63
C VAL A 4 -15.12 4.42 10.15
N TYR A 5 -15.11 4.68 11.46
CA TYR A 5 -15.91 5.75 12.07
C TYR A 5 -15.47 7.14 11.59
N LEU A 6 -14.15 7.41 11.55
CA LEU A 6 -13.62 8.69 11.08
C LEU A 6 -13.86 8.90 9.58
N GLY A 7 -13.77 7.85 8.78
CA GLY A 7 -14.15 7.89 7.37
C GLY A 7 -15.64 8.15 7.19
N TRP A 8 -16.51 7.50 7.97
CA TRP A 8 -17.95 7.74 7.90
C TRP A 8 -18.35 9.17 8.32
N LYS A 9 -17.62 9.74 9.26
CA LYS A 9 -17.81 11.15 9.66
C LYS A 9 -17.16 12.15 8.69
N SER A 10 -16.54 11.69 7.62
CA SER A 10 -15.82 12.53 6.65
C SER A 10 -14.73 13.42 7.29
N VAL A 11 -14.18 12.98 8.42
CA VAL A 11 -12.99 13.60 9.01
C VAL A 11 -11.73 13.16 8.26
N LEU A 12 -11.71 11.93 7.78
CA LEU A 12 -10.70 11.37 6.89
C LEU A 12 -11.38 10.98 5.57
N GLU A 13 -10.59 10.80 4.52
CA GLU A 13 -11.10 10.40 3.20
C GLU A 13 -11.90 9.09 3.27
N PRO A 14 -13.24 9.12 3.07
CA PRO A 14 -14.07 7.94 3.29
C PRO A 14 -13.82 6.83 2.28
N MET A 15 -13.48 7.16 1.02
CA MET A 15 -13.26 6.18 -0.04
C MET A 15 -12.02 5.31 0.20
N VAL A 16 -11.06 5.79 0.96
CA VAL A 16 -9.85 5.05 1.34
C VAL A 16 -9.97 4.46 2.74
N MET A 17 -10.44 5.24 3.71
CA MET A 17 -10.41 4.86 5.13
C MET A 17 -11.44 3.80 5.50
N ILE A 18 -12.62 3.80 4.87
CA ILE A 18 -13.64 2.78 5.16
C ILE A 18 -13.22 1.40 4.67
N PRO A 19 -12.84 1.20 3.39
CA PRO A 19 -12.37 -0.10 2.92
C PRO A 19 -11.12 -0.59 3.65
N MET A 20 -10.15 0.29 3.89
CA MET A 20 -8.95 -0.04 4.63
C MET A 20 -9.26 -0.49 6.06
N GLY A 21 -10.11 0.24 6.77
CA GLY A 21 -10.51 -0.09 8.12
C GLY A 21 -11.28 -1.41 8.22
N LEU A 22 -12.13 -1.73 7.23
CA LEU A 22 -12.84 -3.00 7.13
C LEU A 22 -11.89 -4.16 6.81
N GLY A 23 -10.96 -3.97 5.86
CA GLY A 23 -9.95 -4.96 5.54
C GLY A 23 -9.05 -5.29 6.73
N MET A 24 -8.60 -4.27 7.47
CA MET A 24 -7.83 -4.47 8.72
C MET A 24 -8.61 -5.25 9.77
N ILE A 25 -9.92 -4.99 9.94
CA ILE A 25 -10.76 -5.75 10.86
C ILE A 25 -10.86 -7.21 10.40
N ALA A 26 -11.15 -7.45 9.13
CA ALA A 26 -11.31 -8.79 8.58
C ALA A 26 -10.03 -9.63 8.76
N ILE A 27 -8.88 -9.09 8.37
CA ILE A 27 -7.59 -9.79 8.49
C ILE A 27 -7.22 -10.04 9.96
N ASN A 28 -7.40 -9.06 10.84
CA ASN A 28 -7.06 -9.25 12.26
C ASN A 28 -8.03 -10.21 12.99
N CYS A 29 -9.28 -10.32 12.55
CA CYS A 29 -10.19 -11.35 13.05
C CYS A 29 -9.75 -12.78 12.67
N GLY A 30 -9.00 -12.95 11.60
CA GLY A 30 -8.47 -14.23 11.15
C GLY A 30 -7.11 -14.60 11.74
N THR A 31 -6.51 -13.74 12.56
CA THR A 31 -5.19 -14.00 13.15
C THR A 31 -5.25 -15.14 14.17
N LEU A 32 -4.40 -16.14 13.97
CA LEU A 32 -4.25 -17.31 14.83
C LEU A 32 -2.83 -17.40 15.37
N ILE A 33 -2.70 -17.92 16.59
CA ILE A 33 -1.39 -18.29 17.16
C ILE A 33 -1.20 -19.78 16.87
N MET A 34 -0.22 -20.09 16.02
CA MET A 34 0.14 -21.46 15.71
C MET A 34 0.78 -22.17 16.92
N PRO A 35 0.77 -23.52 16.98
CA PRO A 35 1.41 -24.26 18.07
C PRO A 35 2.89 -23.91 18.28
N ASP A 36 3.57 -23.49 17.24
CA ASP A 36 4.98 -23.07 17.24
C ASP A 36 5.18 -21.61 17.74
N GLY A 37 4.11 -20.93 18.17
CA GLY A 37 4.16 -19.55 18.63
C GLY A 37 4.24 -18.49 17.52
N VAL A 38 4.17 -18.91 16.26
CA VAL A 38 4.17 -18.01 15.09
C VAL A 38 2.74 -17.51 14.85
N LEU A 39 2.62 -16.23 14.51
CA LEU A 39 1.35 -15.64 14.11
C LEU A 39 1.04 -16.03 12.66
N GLY A 40 -0.05 -16.75 12.47
CA GLY A 40 -0.62 -17.05 11.16
C GLY A 40 -1.92 -16.30 10.93
N ASN A 41 -2.42 -16.31 9.71
CA ASN A 41 -3.72 -15.73 9.37
C ASN A 41 -4.57 -16.75 8.62
N LEU A 42 -5.85 -16.86 8.99
CA LEU A 42 -6.79 -17.80 8.39
C LEU A 42 -7.19 -17.41 6.94
N PHE A 43 -7.04 -16.15 6.58
CA PHE A 43 -7.55 -15.64 5.31
C PHE A 43 -6.48 -15.40 4.27
N LEU A 44 -5.23 -15.14 4.66
CA LEU A 44 -4.18 -14.68 3.78
C LEU A 44 -2.78 -14.84 4.38
N ASP A 45 -1.86 -15.43 3.64
CA ASP A 45 -0.43 -15.33 3.89
C ASP A 45 0.28 -14.54 2.77
N PRO A 46 0.68 -13.28 3.02
CA PRO A 46 1.30 -12.43 2.01
C PRO A 46 2.75 -12.80 1.70
N MET A 47 3.37 -13.66 2.51
CA MET A 47 4.78 -14.06 2.35
C MET A 47 4.97 -15.39 1.62
N LEU A 48 3.88 -16.09 1.35
CA LEU A 48 3.91 -17.38 0.68
C LEU A 48 4.45 -17.25 -0.76
N SER A 49 5.52 -17.96 -1.06
CA SER A 49 6.19 -17.91 -2.36
C SER A 49 6.38 -19.28 -3.00
N ASP A 50 6.20 -20.35 -2.22
CA ASP A 50 6.33 -21.71 -2.72
C ASP A 50 5.07 -22.13 -3.48
N THR A 51 5.24 -22.70 -4.68
CA THR A 51 4.13 -23.05 -5.57
C THR A 51 3.27 -24.18 -5.00
N ASP A 52 3.87 -25.15 -4.35
CA ASP A 52 3.15 -26.31 -3.82
C ASP A 52 2.37 -25.95 -2.55
N GLU A 53 2.95 -25.15 -1.66
CA GLU A 53 2.25 -24.58 -0.51
C GLU A 53 1.14 -23.62 -0.94
N LEU A 54 1.39 -22.79 -1.96
CA LEU A 54 0.41 -21.85 -2.52
C LEU A 54 -0.84 -22.58 -3.02
N MET A 55 -0.67 -23.69 -3.72
CA MET A 55 -1.80 -24.48 -4.25
C MET A 55 -2.66 -25.07 -3.14
N ASN A 56 -2.06 -25.47 -2.02
CA ASN A 56 -2.79 -25.97 -0.86
C ASN A 56 -3.53 -24.85 -0.12
N VAL A 57 -2.87 -23.73 0.11
CA VAL A 57 -3.41 -22.58 0.84
C VAL A 57 -4.52 -21.88 0.07
N MET A 58 -4.44 -21.82 -1.28
CA MET A 58 -5.51 -21.25 -2.12
C MET A 58 -6.85 -21.98 -2.01
N GLN A 59 -6.85 -23.23 -1.53
CA GLN A 59 -8.08 -23.99 -1.31
C GLN A 59 -8.73 -23.72 0.05
N ILE A 60 -7.96 -23.24 1.01
CA ILE A 60 -8.38 -23.05 2.40
C ILE A 60 -8.59 -21.58 2.72
N ASP A 61 -7.65 -20.71 2.32
CA ASP A 61 -7.65 -19.32 2.66
C ASP A 61 -8.49 -18.48 1.70
N PHE A 62 -9.58 -17.96 2.19
CA PHE A 62 -10.59 -17.26 1.38
C PHE A 62 -10.05 -16.07 0.57
N LEU A 63 -9.12 -15.29 1.09
CA LEU A 63 -8.55 -14.12 0.42
C LEU A 63 -7.28 -14.42 -0.38
N GLN A 64 -6.68 -15.59 -0.21
CA GLN A 64 -5.43 -15.95 -0.89
C GLN A 64 -5.53 -15.92 -2.43
N PRO A 65 -6.58 -16.47 -3.06
CA PRO A 65 -6.74 -16.37 -4.51
C PRO A 65 -6.78 -14.93 -5.01
N VAL A 66 -7.51 -14.04 -4.31
CA VAL A 66 -7.61 -12.63 -4.67
C VAL A 66 -6.24 -11.95 -4.53
N TYR A 67 -5.54 -12.18 -3.42
CA TYR A 67 -4.21 -11.65 -3.20
C TYR A 67 -3.21 -12.12 -4.27
N THR A 68 -3.18 -13.41 -4.54
CA THR A 68 -2.23 -14.01 -5.50
C THR A 68 -2.48 -13.51 -6.92
N LEU A 69 -3.74 -13.43 -7.34
CA LEU A 69 -4.10 -13.00 -8.70
C LEU A 69 -3.92 -11.49 -8.93
N THR A 70 -4.01 -10.68 -7.91
CA THR A 70 -3.99 -9.22 -8.06
C THR A 70 -2.74 -8.56 -7.49
N PHE A 71 -2.40 -8.84 -6.24
CA PHE A 71 -1.28 -8.19 -5.55
C PHE A 71 0.07 -8.79 -5.90
N SER A 72 0.20 -10.10 -5.83
CA SER A 72 1.47 -10.80 -5.97
C SER A 72 2.11 -10.61 -7.35
N ASN A 73 1.31 -10.46 -8.40
CA ASN A 73 1.78 -10.21 -9.77
C ASN A 73 1.74 -8.73 -10.19
N GLY A 74 1.40 -7.81 -9.27
CA GLY A 74 1.36 -6.37 -9.52
C GLY A 74 0.15 -5.87 -10.34
N LEU A 75 -0.78 -6.72 -10.72
CA LEU A 75 -1.97 -6.32 -11.49
C LEU A 75 -2.82 -5.27 -10.78
N ILE A 76 -2.90 -5.34 -9.45
CA ILE A 76 -3.68 -4.37 -8.67
C ILE A 76 -3.17 -2.94 -8.87
N ALA A 77 -1.85 -2.74 -8.94
CA ALA A 77 -1.27 -1.43 -9.20
C ALA A 77 -1.72 -0.89 -10.56
N CYS A 78 -1.69 -1.71 -11.61
CA CYS A 78 -2.16 -1.32 -12.94
C CYS A 78 -3.65 -0.94 -12.94
N PHE A 79 -4.50 -1.70 -12.27
CA PHE A 79 -5.93 -1.40 -12.19
C PHE A 79 -6.22 -0.11 -11.40
N VAL A 80 -5.49 0.13 -10.32
CA VAL A 80 -5.63 1.37 -9.54
C VAL A 80 -5.18 2.57 -10.36
N PHE A 81 -4.04 2.51 -11.07
CA PHE A 81 -3.59 3.58 -11.95
C PHE A 81 -4.56 3.85 -13.09
N MET A 82 -5.12 2.80 -13.69
CA MET A 82 -6.15 2.95 -14.72
C MET A 82 -7.41 3.64 -14.16
N GLY A 83 -7.84 3.27 -12.94
CA GLY A 83 -8.96 3.90 -12.26
C GLY A 83 -8.71 5.38 -11.95
N ILE A 84 -7.54 5.72 -11.40
CA ILE A 84 -7.13 7.11 -11.15
C ILE A 84 -7.07 7.91 -12.45
N GLY A 85 -6.53 7.31 -13.51
CA GLY A 85 -6.43 7.96 -14.82
C GLY A 85 -7.80 8.33 -15.41
N THR A 86 -8.85 7.55 -15.15
CA THR A 86 -10.22 7.87 -15.59
C THR A 86 -10.88 8.99 -14.77
N LEU A 87 -10.44 9.18 -13.52
CA LEU A 87 -10.95 10.24 -12.63
C LEU A 87 -10.21 11.57 -12.80
N LEU A 88 -9.06 11.55 -13.46
CA LEU A 88 -8.21 12.75 -13.61
C LEU A 88 -8.86 13.75 -14.57
N ASP A 89 -9.05 14.98 -14.10
CA ASP A 89 -9.48 16.09 -14.97
C ASP A 89 -8.29 16.66 -15.75
N VAL A 90 -8.07 16.11 -16.94
CA VAL A 90 -7.02 16.55 -17.86
C VAL A 90 -7.21 18.02 -18.29
N GLY A 91 -8.45 18.50 -18.35
CA GLY A 91 -8.76 19.88 -18.70
C GLY A 91 -8.15 20.88 -17.75
N PHE A 92 -8.19 20.61 -16.45
CA PHE A 92 -7.56 21.46 -15.43
C PHE A 92 -6.03 21.49 -15.57
N LEU A 93 -5.41 20.35 -15.84
CA LEU A 93 -3.95 20.27 -16.06
C LEU A 93 -3.50 21.05 -17.27
N LEU A 94 -4.27 21.03 -18.37
CA LEU A 94 -3.94 21.74 -19.61
C LEU A 94 -4.15 23.25 -19.51
N GLN A 95 -5.01 23.73 -18.62
CA GLN A 95 -5.22 25.17 -18.43
C GLN A 95 -3.99 25.90 -17.86
N LYS A 96 -3.23 25.24 -17.00
CA LYS A 96 -2.04 25.83 -16.34
C LYS A 96 -0.88 24.83 -16.30
N PRO A 97 -0.31 24.43 -17.45
CA PRO A 97 0.66 23.33 -17.55
C PRO A 97 1.93 23.58 -16.73
N PHE A 98 2.44 24.80 -16.71
CA PHE A 98 3.65 25.13 -15.94
C PHE A 98 3.43 25.09 -14.42
N ALA A 99 2.27 25.53 -13.93
CA ALA A 99 1.92 25.45 -12.51
C ALA A 99 1.74 23.98 -12.09
N SER A 100 1.08 23.18 -12.92
CA SER A 100 0.89 21.75 -12.67
C SER A 100 2.22 20.99 -12.65
N LEU A 101 3.12 21.31 -13.58
CA LEU A 101 4.47 20.74 -13.63
C LEU A 101 5.28 21.10 -12.37
N PHE A 102 5.24 22.36 -11.96
CA PHE A 102 5.94 22.81 -10.76
C PHE A 102 5.41 22.14 -9.49
N LEU A 103 4.09 22.02 -9.35
CA LEU A 103 3.47 21.30 -8.23
C LEU A 103 3.86 19.83 -8.21
N ALA A 104 3.87 19.15 -9.37
CA ALA A 104 4.31 17.77 -9.47
C ALA A 104 5.77 17.58 -9.05
N LEU A 105 6.67 18.47 -9.50
CA LEU A 105 8.07 18.44 -9.07
C LEU A 105 8.22 18.66 -7.56
N CYS A 106 7.44 19.58 -6.99
CA CYS A 106 7.46 19.80 -5.53
C CYS A 106 6.93 18.58 -4.75
N ALA A 107 5.91 17.91 -5.26
CA ALA A 107 5.37 16.71 -4.63
C ALA A 107 6.39 15.56 -4.61
N GLU A 108 7.13 15.38 -5.71
CA GLU A 108 8.16 14.34 -5.82
C GLU A 108 9.43 14.63 -5.00
N LEU A 109 9.65 15.85 -4.53
CA LEU A 109 10.79 16.16 -3.66
C LEU A 109 10.79 15.29 -2.38
N GLY A 110 9.64 14.89 -1.88
CA GLY A 110 9.52 13.97 -0.75
C GLY A 110 10.23 12.65 -1.01
N THR A 111 10.00 12.03 -2.14
CA THR A 111 10.67 10.78 -2.57
C THR A 111 12.17 10.96 -2.70
N PHE A 112 12.61 12.01 -3.42
CA PHE A 112 14.04 12.26 -3.67
C PHE A 112 14.83 12.60 -2.41
N LEU A 113 14.24 13.30 -1.44
CA LEU A 113 14.91 13.65 -0.20
C LEU A 113 14.93 12.47 0.79
N THR A 114 13.89 11.68 0.83
CA THR A 114 13.79 10.54 1.76
C THR A 114 14.81 9.44 1.42
N LEU A 115 15.10 9.21 0.14
CA LEU A 115 16.05 8.17 -0.29
C LEU A 115 17.46 8.32 0.33
N PRO A 116 18.14 9.47 0.20
CA PRO A 116 19.46 9.64 0.81
C PRO A 116 19.41 9.66 2.35
N ILE A 117 18.33 10.18 2.94
CA ILE A 117 18.17 10.18 4.40
C ILE A 117 18.03 8.75 4.92
N ALA A 118 17.19 7.93 4.30
CA ALA A 118 17.00 6.54 4.66
C ALA A 118 18.30 5.73 4.52
N SER A 119 19.05 5.96 3.44
CA SER A 119 20.36 5.35 3.23
C SER A 119 21.38 5.79 4.28
N ALA A 120 21.36 7.05 4.70
CA ALA A 120 22.26 7.59 5.75
C ALA A 120 21.95 7.00 7.14
N ILE A 121 20.69 6.61 7.41
CA ILE A 121 20.28 5.95 8.66
C ILE A 121 20.76 4.47 8.69
N GLY A 122 21.18 3.92 7.56
CA GLY A 122 21.75 2.56 7.49
C GLY A 122 20.83 1.53 6.82
N LEU A 123 19.74 1.95 6.20
CA LEU A 123 18.91 1.07 5.38
C LEU A 123 19.65 0.73 4.08
N ASN A 124 19.48 -0.50 3.58
CA ASN A 124 20.03 -0.86 2.29
C ASN A 124 19.30 -0.12 1.15
N LEU A 125 19.83 -0.16 -0.07
CA LEU A 125 19.31 0.63 -1.18
C LEU A 125 17.85 0.26 -1.55
N GLY A 126 17.49 -1.03 -1.50
CA GLY A 126 16.14 -1.50 -1.76
C GLY A 126 15.13 -1.06 -0.68
N GLU A 127 15.54 -1.14 0.58
CA GLU A 127 14.74 -0.65 1.71
C GLU A 127 14.56 0.87 1.65
N SER A 128 15.64 1.59 1.39
CA SER A 128 15.63 3.06 1.24
C SER A 128 14.71 3.50 0.11
N ALA A 129 14.74 2.80 -1.03
CA ALA A 129 13.86 3.07 -2.16
C ALA A 129 12.38 2.80 -1.80
N SER A 130 12.11 1.69 -1.09
CA SER A 130 10.75 1.34 -0.66
C SER A 130 10.17 2.36 0.33
N VAL A 131 10.98 2.82 1.28
CA VAL A 131 10.57 3.87 2.23
C VAL A 131 10.40 5.21 1.52
N ALA A 132 11.27 5.55 0.58
CA ALA A 132 11.21 6.81 -0.17
C ALA A 132 9.91 6.97 -0.98
N MET A 133 9.36 5.86 -1.50
CA MET A 133 8.09 5.89 -2.23
C MET A 133 6.91 6.40 -1.40
N VAL A 134 6.96 6.28 -0.08
CA VAL A 134 5.94 6.87 0.82
C VAL A 134 5.91 8.40 0.70
N GLY A 135 7.06 9.02 0.47
CA GLY A 135 7.19 10.48 0.32
C GLY A 135 6.48 11.03 -0.91
N GLY A 136 6.32 10.24 -1.98
CA GLY A 136 5.57 10.62 -3.17
C GLY A 136 4.04 10.49 -3.05
N ALA A 137 3.55 10.00 -1.90
CA ALA A 137 2.12 9.81 -1.61
C ALA A 137 1.37 8.94 -2.65
N ASP A 138 2.07 8.03 -3.32
CA ASP A 138 1.52 7.08 -4.28
C ASP A 138 1.36 5.70 -3.66
N GLY A 139 0.19 5.41 -3.09
CA GLY A 139 -0.11 4.17 -2.40
C GLY A 139 0.18 2.89 -3.20
N PRO A 140 -0.32 2.76 -4.45
CA PRO A 140 -0.06 1.59 -5.29
C PRO A 140 1.42 1.35 -5.58
N MET A 141 2.21 2.40 -5.82
CA MET A 141 3.65 2.28 -6.02
C MET A 141 4.39 1.88 -4.76
N VAL A 142 3.96 2.38 -3.60
CA VAL A 142 4.51 1.95 -2.30
C VAL A 142 4.33 0.46 -2.09
N LEU A 143 3.14 -0.07 -2.37
CA LEU A 143 2.85 -1.50 -2.27
C LEU A 143 3.73 -2.32 -3.23
N PHE A 144 3.76 -1.94 -4.49
CA PHE A 144 4.54 -2.63 -5.52
C PHE A 144 6.03 -2.63 -5.19
N THR A 145 6.58 -1.46 -4.87
CA THR A 145 8.02 -1.29 -4.61
C THR A 145 8.45 -2.06 -3.35
N SER A 146 7.65 -2.00 -2.27
CA SER A 146 7.97 -2.72 -1.04
C SER A 146 7.87 -4.23 -1.19
N LEU A 147 6.93 -4.75 -1.97
CA LEU A 147 6.85 -6.18 -2.28
C LEU A 147 8.05 -6.70 -3.07
N VAL A 148 8.57 -5.88 -3.99
CA VAL A 148 9.68 -6.27 -4.88
C VAL A 148 11.04 -6.06 -4.21
N LEU A 149 11.26 -4.91 -3.56
CA LEU A 149 12.59 -4.50 -3.08
C LEU A 149 12.83 -4.76 -1.58
N ALA A 150 11.78 -4.74 -0.76
CA ALA A 150 11.89 -4.87 0.70
C ALA A 150 10.70 -5.65 1.28
N LYS A 151 10.50 -6.89 0.83
CA LYS A 151 9.37 -7.73 1.21
C LYS A 151 9.20 -7.89 2.72
N HIS A 152 10.31 -7.98 3.47
CA HIS A 152 10.30 -8.09 4.94
C HIS A 152 9.81 -6.81 5.65
N LEU A 153 9.90 -5.65 4.99
CA LEU A 153 9.37 -4.37 5.49
C LEU A 153 8.00 -4.01 4.89
N PHE A 154 7.42 -4.89 4.08
CA PHE A 154 6.15 -4.64 3.38
C PHE A 154 5.04 -4.18 4.34
N VAL A 155 4.83 -4.89 5.44
CA VAL A 155 3.74 -4.58 6.38
C VAL A 155 3.95 -3.22 7.07
N PRO A 156 5.09 -2.93 7.71
CA PRO A 156 5.28 -1.63 8.35
C PRO A 156 5.28 -0.46 7.36
N ILE A 157 5.89 -0.60 6.18
CA ILE A 157 5.87 0.45 5.15
C ILE A 157 4.44 0.72 4.70
N THR A 158 3.66 -0.32 4.40
CA THR A 158 2.28 -0.19 3.95
C THR A 158 1.39 0.47 4.99
N VAL A 159 1.46 0.05 6.25
CA VAL A 159 0.68 0.63 7.33
C VAL A 159 0.99 2.11 7.51
N VAL A 160 2.26 2.48 7.56
CA VAL A 160 2.68 3.88 7.71
C VAL A 160 2.25 4.71 6.51
N ALA A 161 2.43 4.21 5.29
CA ALA A 161 2.06 4.91 4.05
C ALA A 161 0.56 5.23 4.00
N TYR A 162 -0.29 4.26 4.28
CA TYR A 162 -1.74 4.47 4.23
C TYR A 162 -2.26 5.32 5.39
N LEU A 163 -1.66 5.23 6.58
CA LEU A 163 -1.96 6.17 7.67
C LEU A 163 -1.57 7.60 7.30
N TYR A 164 -0.40 7.79 6.70
CA TYR A 164 0.06 9.08 6.20
C TYR A 164 -0.88 9.65 5.14
N LEU A 165 -1.25 8.86 4.14
CA LEU A 165 -2.23 9.27 3.13
C LEU A 165 -3.57 9.68 3.75
N GLY A 166 -4.06 8.91 4.71
CA GLY A 166 -5.30 9.22 5.42
C GLY A 166 -5.26 10.54 6.19
N LEU A 167 -4.11 10.91 6.72
CA LEU A 167 -3.91 12.17 7.44
C LEU A 167 -3.75 13.38 6.50
N THR A 168 -3.19 13.18 5.32
CA THR A 168 -2.93 14.28 4.36
C THR A 168 -4.14 14.67 3.53
N TYR A 169 -5.13 13.79 3.41
CA TYR A 169 -6.39 14.07 2.72
C TYR A 169 -7.46 14.76 3.59
N GLY A 170 -7.19 14.98 4.88
CA GLY A 170 -8.11 15.54 5.87
C GLY A 170 -8.14 17.08 5.92
#